data_a0b134bd0cc0dbfdf311ab4199b46f7e
#
_entry.id   a0b134bd0cc0dbfdf311ab4199b46f7e
#
_cell.length_a   1.000
_cell.length_b   1.000
_cell.length_c   1.000
_cell.angle_alpha   90.00
_cell.angle_beta   90.00
_cell.angle_gamma   90.00
#
_symmetry.space_group_name_H-M   'P 1'
#
loop_
_entity.id
_entity.type
_entity.pdbx_description
1 polymer ?
#
loop_
_entity_poly.entity_id
_entity_poly.type
_entity_poly.pdbx_seq_one_letter_code
_entity_poly.pdbx_strand_id
1 'polypeptide(L)'
;MLKRKIADLIEQHLKSGSERILLIDGARQVGKTYIIRHVGKKLFPNFIEINMLEDSVGERLFENAKTVDDFYLRVSAIKGELMGKAEDTLIFIDEIQAYPHLLTMLKFLRDDNRFTYIASGSLLGVTLAQTTSIPIGSIRKVRMFPLDFEEFLYANGMNEFAIAALRKKFEARESLDEAMHGKMMDSFKRYLLVGGLPAAVNISCHATRRASAEL
;
A
#
# COMPACT_ATOMS: atom_id res chain seq x y z
N MET A 1 3.22 8.48 -12.03
CA MET A 1 3.06 7.68 -10.78
C MET A 1 4.43 7.15 -10.35
N LEU A 2 4.74 7.18 -9.07
CA LEU A 2 5.96 6.55 -8.57
C LEU A 2 5.83 5.02 -8.66
N LYS A 3 6.82 4.34 -9.23
CA LYS A 3 6.87 2.88 -9.26
C LYS A 3 7.17 2.36 -7.85
N ARG A 4 6.36 1.41 -7.37
CA ARG A 4 6.49 0.82 -6.04
C ARG A 4 6.49 -0.70 -6.15
N LYS A 5 7.49 -1.36 -5.59
CA LYS A 5 7.62 -2.83 -5.58
C LYS A 5 6.43 -3.54 -4.92
N ILE A 6 5.84 -2.89 -3.91
CA ILE A 6 4.68 -3.43 -3.21
C ILE A 6 3.43 -3.52 -4.11
N ALA A 7 3.36 -2.74 -5.20
CA ALA A 7 2.23 -2.82 -6.13
C ALA A 7 2.10 -4.22 -6.75
N ASP A 8 3.22 -4.79 -7.17
CA ASP A 8 3.26 -6.13 -7.77
C ASP A 8 2.83 -7.21 -6.76
N LEU A 9 3.25 -7.06 -5.49
CA LEU A 9 2.84 -7.95 -4.41
C LEU A 9 1.33 -7.87 -4.15
N ILE A 10 0.76 -6.67 -4.11
CA ILE A 10 -0.68 -6.47 -3.93
C ILE A 10 -1.44 -7.09 -5.12
N GLU A 11 -0.99 -6.82 -6.35
CA GLU A 11 -1.61 -7.35 -7.56
C GLU A 11 -1.57 -8.88 -7.60
N GLN A 12 -0.42 -9.50 -7.28
CA GLN A 12 -0.27 -10.94 -7.19
C GLN A 12 -1.19 -11.54 -6.13
N HIS A 13 -1.26 -10.94 -4.94
CA HIS A 13 -2.11 -11.41 -3.86
C HIS A 13 -3.59 -11.38 -4.25
N LEU A 14 -4.06 -10.27 -4.81
CA LEU A 14 -5.46 -10.11 -5.21
C LEU A 14 -5.86 -11.04 -6.37
N LYS A 15 -4.92 -11.36 -7.28
CA LYS A 15 -5.14 -12.31 -8.38
C LYS A 15 -5.04 -13.77 -7.97
N SER A 16 -4.36 -14.09 -6.88
CA SER A 16 -4.11 -15.47 -6.47
C SER A 16 -5.31 -16.18 -5.87
N GLY A 17 -6.42 -15.48 -5.62
CA GLY A 17 -7.57 -16.03 -4.89
C GLY A 17 -7.21 -16.45 -3.47
N SER A 18 -6.22 -15.79 -2.85
CA SER A 18 -5.77 -16.13 -1.50
C SER A 18 -6.93 -16.03 -0.50
N GLU A 19 -7.10 -17.05 0.31
CA GLU A 19 -8.07 -17.04 1.41
C GLU A 19 -7.72 -16.05 2.53
N ARG A 20 -6.51 -15.44 2.52
CA ARG A 20 -6.09 -14.49 3.54
C ARG A 20 -6.35 -13.07 3.11
N ILE A 21 -6.86 -12.26 4.02
CA ILE A 21 -6.98 -10.82 3.80
C ILE A 21 -5.58 -10.19 3.86
N LEU A 22 -5.24 -9.37 2.85
CA LEU A 22 -3.98 -8.63 2.83
C LEU A 22 -4.09 -7.40 3.73
N LEU A 23 -3.21 -7.31 4.74
CA LEU A 23 -3.12 -6.18 5.66
C LEU A 23 -1.80 -5.44 5.44
N ILE A 24 -1.89 -4.22 4.89
CA ILE A 24 -0.73 -3.37 4.62
C ILE A 24 -0.45 -2.48 5.83
N ASP A 25 0.62 -2.80 6.56
CA ASP A 25 1.13 -2.00 7.67
C ASP A 25 2.25 -1.05 7.21
N GLY A 26 2.40 0.07 7.86
CA GLY A 26 3.51 0.99 7.57
C GLY A 26 3.29 2.38 8.13
N ALA A 27 4.34 3.19 8.16
CA ALA A 27 4.29 4.56 8.67
C ALA A 27 3.24 5.41 7.93
N ARG A 28 2.85 6.52 8.53
CA ARG A 28 2.02 7.53 7.85
C ARG A 28 2.78 8.09 6.65
N GLN A 29 2.05 8.49 5.61
CA GLN A 29 2.55 9.16 4.40
C GLN A 29 3.49 8.33 3.50
N VAL A 30 3.66 7.02 3.74
CA VAL A 30 4.43 6.15 2.82
C VAL A 30 3.67 5.78 1.55
N GLY A 31 2.38 6.13 1.45
CA GLY A 31 1.55 5.96 0.25
C GLY A 31 0.69 4.70 0.24
N LYS A 32 0.35 4.11 1.41
CA LYS A 32 -0.50 2.90 1.52
C LYS A 32 -1.82 3.04 0.76
N THR A 33 -2.63 4.01 1.16
CA THR A 33 -3.95 4.28 0.57
C THR A 33 -3.86 4.49 -0.94
N TYR A 34 -2.85 5.27 -1.38
CA TYR A 34 -2.66 5.57 -2.80
C TYR A 34 -2.40 4.31 -3.63
N ILE A 35 -1.47 3.44 -3.19
CA ILE A 35 -1.08 2.26 -3.96
C ILE A 35 -2.19 1.20 -3.97
N ILE A 36 -2.89 1.00 -2.84
CA ILE A 36 -4.03 0.09 -2.73
C ILE A 36 -5.16 0.55 -3.66
N ARG A 37 -5.50 1.84 -3.62
CA ARG A 37 -6.52 2.44 -4.51
C ARG A 37 -6.16 2.28 -5.97
N HIS A 38 -4.89 2.49 -6.34
CA HIS A 38 -4.42 2.33 -7.71
C HIS A 38 -4.55 0.89 -8.20
N VAL A 39 -4.06 -0.08 -7.44
CA VAL A 39 -4.12 -1.50 -7.83
C VAL A 39 -5.54 -2.03 -7.76
N GLY A 40 -6.30 -1.66 -6.72
CA GLY A 40 -7.68 -2.11 -6.53
C GLY A 40 -8.59 -1.66 -7.67
N LYS A 41 -8.57 -0.39 -8.05
CA LYS A 41 -9.35 0.15 -9.18
C LYS A 41 -8.92 -0.39 -10.54
N LYS A 42 -7.69 -0.86 -10.68
CA LYS A 42 -7.20 -1.52 -11.90
C LYS A 42 -7.78 -2.93 -12.06
N LEU A 43 -7.97 -3.64 -10.93
CA LEU A 43 -8.31 -5.07 -10.92
C LEU A 43 -9.81 -5.35 -10.74
N PHE A 44 -10.51 -4.48 -10.01
CA PHE A 44 -11.91 -4.68 -9.64
C PHE A 44 -12.80 -3.58 -10.22
N PRO A 45 -13.87 -3.94 -10.93
CA PRO A 45 -14.88 -2.98 -11.42
C PRO A 45 -15.52 -2.18 -10.28
N ASN A 46 -15.78 -2.85 -9.15
CA ASN A 46 -16.37 -2.24 -7.97
C ASN A 46 -15.31 -2.12 -6.86
N PHE A 47 -14.87 -0.90 -6.59
CA PHE A 47 -13.90 -0.59 -5.56
C PHE A 47 -14.55 0.27 -4.48
N ILE A 48 -14.78 -0.33 -3.32
CA ILE A 48 -15.35 0.33 -2.14
C ILE A 48 -14.22 0.65 -1.17
N GLU A 49 -14.03 1.93 -0.89
CA GLU A 49 -13.05 2.42 0.09
C GLU A 49 -13.78 3.02 1.29
N ILE A 50 -13.39 2.57 2.48
CA ILE A 50 -13.92 3.05 3.75
C ILE A 50 -12.75 3.45 4.65
N ASN A 51 -12.66 4.73 4.98
CA ASN A 51 -11.64 5.26 5.86
C ASN A 51 -12.16 5.26 7.30
N MET A 52 -11.66 4.34 8.13
CA MET A 52 -12.12 4.17 9.51
C MET A 52 -11.70 5.34 10.42
N LEU A 53 -10.63 6.05 10.08
CA LEU A 53 -10.23 7.25 10.83
C LEU A 53 -11.21 8.41 10.57
N GLU A 54 -11.63 8.62 9.31
CA GLU A 54 -12.63 9.62 8.97
C GLU A 54 -13.97 9.29 9.63
N ASP A 55 -14.39 8.02 9.58
CA ASP A 55 -15.61 7.57 10.25
C ASP A 55 -15.53 7.80 11.77
N SER A 56 -14.40 7.53 12.42
CA SER A 56 -14.23 7.64 13.87
C SER A 56 -14.35 9.07 14.41
N VAL A 57 -14.03 10.07 13.59
CA VAL A 57 -14.18 11.50 13.95
C VAL A 57 -15.46 12.12 13.40
N GLY A 58 -16.12 11.43 12.47
CA GLY A 58 -17.38 11.83 11.83
C GLY A 58 -18.59 11.12 12.40
N GLU A 59 -19.28 10.34 11.58
CA GLU A 59 -20.55 9.69 11.90
C GLU A 59 -20.43 8.52 12.87
N ARG A 60 -19.22 7.97 13.06
CA ARG A 60 -18.91 6.81 13.92
C ARG A 60 -19.77 5.58 13.60
N LEU A 61 -20.07 5.42 12.33
CA LEU A 61 -20.98 4.39 11.84
C LEU A 61 -20.48 2.97 12.16
N PHE A 62 -19.15 2.75 12.10
CA PHE A 62 -18.52 1.44 12.34
C PHE A 62 -18.16 1.17 13.81
N GLU A 63 -18.33 2.12 14.71
CA GLU A 63 -17.97 1.98 16.14
C GLU A 63 -18.63 0.76 16.81
N ASN A 64 -19.89 0.51 16.49
CA ASN A 64 -20.69 -0.57 17.05
C ASN A 64 -20.91 -1.75 16.09
N ALA A 65 -20.11 -1.89 15.04
CA ALA A 65 -20.18 -3.03 14.14
C ALA A 65 -19.62 -4.28 14.84
N LYS A 66 -20.47 -5.17 15.31
CA LYS A 66 -20.08 -6.36 16.09
C LYS A 66 -20.11 -7.65 15.29
N THR A 67 -20.94 -7.72 14.24
CA THR A 67 -21.10 -8.89 13.39
C THR A 67 -20.80 -8.57 11.95
N VAL A 68 -20.60 -9.62 11.14
CA VAL A 68 -20.38 -9.49 9.68
C VAL A 68 -21.58 -8.83 9.01
N ASP A 69 -22.80 -9.21 9.41
CA ASP A 69 -24.02 -8.62 8.85
C ASP A 69 -24.19 -7.15 9.24
N ASP A 70 -23.81 -6.79 10.47
CA ASP A 70 -23.71 -5.39 10.90
C ASP A 70 -22.74 -4.59 10.04
N PHE A 71 -21.58 -5.16 9.74
CA PHE A 71 -20.58 -4.51 8.88
C PHE A 71 -21.16 -4.28 7.47
N TYR A 72 -21.77 -5.31 6.87
CA TYR A 72 -22.37 -5.18 5.53
C TYR A 72 -23.51 -4.21 5.48
N LEU A 73 -24.36 -4.18 6.50
CA LEU A 73 -25.46 -3.20 6.57
C LEU A 73 -24.92 -1.77 6.48
N ARG A 74 -23.83 -1.48 7.20
CA ARG A 74 -23.20 -0.15 7.20
C ARG A 74 -22.52 0.16 5.87
N VAL A 75 -21.78 -0.80 5.30
CA VAL A 75 -21.20 -0.64 3.96
C VAL A 75 -22.28 -0.38 2.93
N SER A 76 -23.39 -1.13 2.97
CA SER A 76 -24.52 -0.94 2.07
C SER A 76 -25.19 0.43 2.23
N ALA A 77 -25.27 0.94 3.45
CA ALA A 77 -25.86 2.25 3.71
C ALA A 77 -25.06 3.40 3.08
N ILE A 78 -23.72 3.29 3.03
CA ILE A 78 -22.84 4.35 2.49
C ILE A 78 -22.46 4.14 1.03
N LYS A 79 -22.40 2.90 0.56
CA LYS A 79 -21.84 2.54 -0.76
C LYS A 79 -22.67 1.47 -1.47
N GLY A 80 -23.96 1.34 -1.16
CA GLY A 80 -24.84 0.28 -1.68
C GLY A 80 -24.84 0.17 -3.21
N GLU A 81 -24.77 1.30 -3.91
CA GLU A 81 -24.69 1.35 -5.38
C GLU A 81 -23.43 0.68 -5.94
N LEU A 82 -22.34 0.61 -5.16
CA LEU A 82 -21.07 -0.01 -5.54
C LEU A 82 -20.96 -1.48 -5.11
N MET A 83 -21.93 -1.98 -4.33
CA MET A 83 -21.99 -3.39 -3.93
C MET A 83 -22.58 -4.22 -5.08
N GLY A 84 -21.77 -4.42 -6.11
CA GLY A 84 -22.10 -5.28 -7.24
C GLY A 84 -21.96 -6.76 -6.93
N LYS A 85 -21.61 -7.55 -7.93
CA LYS A 85 -21.33 -8.98 -7.73
C LYS A 85 -20.11 -9.15 -6.82
N ALA A 86 -20.17 -10.16 -5.97
CA ALA A 86 -19.13 -10.45 -4.98
C ALA A 86 -17.73 -10.60 -5.58
N GLU A 87 -17.63 -11.31 -6.70
CA GLU A 87 -16.40 -11.57 -7.44
C GLU A 87 -15.77 -10.31 -8.07
N ASP A 88 -16.59 -9.30 -8.37
CA ASP A 88 -16.18 -8.05 -9.01
C ASP A 88 -15.92 -6.92 -8.01
N THR A 89 -16.06 -7.19 -6.70
CA THR A 89 -16.04 -6.16 -5.66
C THR A 89 -14.87 -6.34 -4.71
N LEU A 90 -14.04 -5.29 -4.57
CA LEU A 90 -12.99 -5.18 -3.56
C LEU A 90 -13.40 -4.15 -2.50
N ILE A 91 -13.45 -4.58 -1.24
CA ILE A 91 -13.67 -3.70 -0.10
C ILE A 91 -12.32 -3.37 0.54
N PHE A 92 -11.95 -2.10 0.50
CA PHE A 92 -10.74 -1.56 1.12
C PHE A 92 -11.06 -0.88 2.43
N ILE A 93 -10.55 -1.43 3.53
CA ILE A 93 -10.69 -0.90 4.90
C ILE A 93 -9.42 -0.13 5.24
N ASP A 94 -9.46 1.20 5.14
CA ASP A 94 -8.31 2.05 5.41
C ASP A 94 -8.27 2.52 6.87
N GLU A 95 -7.06 2.71 7.42
CA GLU A 95 -6.78 3.15 8.79
C GLU A 95 -7.56 2.31 9.84
N ILE A 96 -7.56 0.97 9.67
CA ILE A 96 -8.34 0.01 10.47
C ILE A 96 -8.08 0.10 11.98
N GLN A 97 -6.90 0.61 12.39
CA GLN A 97 -6.56 0.78 13.80
C GLN A 97 -7.46 1.80 14.52
N ALA A 98 -8.22 2.63 13.80
CA ALA A 98 -9.20 3.53 14.41
C ALA A 98 -10.28 2.75 15.17
N TYR A 99 -10.57 1.51 14.74
CA TYR A 99 -11.48 0.60 15.38
C TYR A 99 -10.84 -0.78 15.63
N PRO A 100 -10.17 -0.99 16.78
CA PRO A 100 -9.42 -2.22 17.06
C PRO A 100 -10.24 -3.51 16.95
N HIS A 101 -11.56 -3.47 17.24
CA HIS A 101 -12.44 -4.63 17.12
C HIS A 101 -12.59 -5.11 15.66
N LEU A 102 -12.45 -4.22 14.67
CA LEU A 102 -12.50 -4.60 13.27
C LEU A 102 -11.30 -5.46 12.85
N LEU A 103 -10.15 -5.36 13.54
CA LEU A 103 -9.02 -6.28 13.30
C LEU A 103 -9.40 -7.74 13.61
N THR A 104 -10.15 -7.96 14.68
CA THR A 104 -10.70 -9.29 15.01
C THR A 104 -11.77 -9.70 13.99
N MET A 105 -12.59 -8.77 13.54
CA MET A 105 -13.63 -9.01 12.53
C MET A 105 -13.07 -9.46 11.19
N LEU A 106 -11.84 -9.08 10.80
CA LEU A 106 -11.24 -9.55 9.55
C LEU A 106 -11.25 -11.08 9.41
N LYS A 107 -11.14 -11.83 10.53
CA LYS A 107 -11.28 -13.28 10.50
C LYS A 107 -12.67 -13.71 10.02
N PHE A 108 -13.70 -13.10 10.57
CA PHE A 108 -15.08 -13.45 10.24
C PHE A 108 -15.46 -13.00 8.83
N LEU A 109 -14.96 -11.84 8.38
CA LEU A 109 -15.14 -11.37 7.00
C LEU A 109 -14.47 -12.32 6.00
N ARG A 110 -13.27 -12.86 6.33
CA ARG A 110 -12.61 -13.88 5.53
C ARG A 110 -13.42 -15.18 5.46
N ASP A 111 -13.91 -15.65 6.61
CA ASP A 111 -14.65 -16.92 6.71
C ASP A 111 -16.00 -16.85 5.98
N ASP A 112 -16.64 -15.69 6.01
CA ASP A 112 -17.87 -15.39 5.28
C ASP A 112 -17.66 -15.31 3.75
N ASN A 113 -16.52 -14.87 3.29
CA ASN A 113 -16.05 -14.90 1.90
C ASN A 113 -17.01 -14.28 0.86
N ARG A 114 -17.87 -13.33 1.24
CA ARG A 114 -18.77 -12.65 0.30
C ARG A 114 -18.05 -11.75 -0.68
N PHE A 115 -16.97 -11.11 -0.27
CA PHE A 115 -16.22 -10.15 -1.07
C PHE A 115 -14.71 -10.36 -0.93
N THR A 116 -13.95 -9.74 -1.82
CA THR A 116 -12.49 -9.62 -1.64
C THR A 116 -12.19 -8.43 -0.73
N TYR A 117 -11.23 -8.61 0.18
CA TYR A 117 -10.86 -7.58 1.16
C TYR A 117 -9.37 -7.26 1.11
N ILE A 118 -9.07 -5.98 1.33
CA ILE A 118 -7.74 -5.50 1.67
C ILE A 118 -7.88 -4.48 2.80
N ALA A 119 -6.95 -4.48 3.73
CA ALA A 119 -6.95 -3.49 4.80
C ALA A 119 -5.60 -2.78 4.91
N SER A 120 -5.60 -1.56 5.41
CA SER A 120 -4.39 -0.85 5.76
C SER A 120 -4.46 -0.21 7.13
N GLY A 121 -3.29 0.07 7.71
CA GLY A 121 -3.20 0.81 8.96
C GLY A 121 -1.82 1.32 9.26
N SER A 122 -1.77 2.29 10.17
CA SER A 122 -0.54 2.89 10.67
C SER A 122 -0.26 2.39 12.07
N LEU A 123 1.00 2.08 12.41
CA LEU A 123 1.41 1.66 13.75
C LEU A 123 0.68 0.40 14.28
N LEU A 124 0.25 -0.48 13.39
CA LEU A 124 -0.47 -1.71 13.76
C LEU A 124 0.27 -2.59 14.77
N GLY A 125 1.59 -2.46 14.90
CA GLY A 125 2.36 -3.17 15.91
C GLY A 125 1.91 -2.89 17.35
N VAL A 126 1.56 -1.64 17.66
CA VAL A 126 1.06 -1.21 18.97
C VAL A 126 -0.39 -1.66 19.17
N THR A 127 -1.23 -1.47 18.17
CA THR A 127 -2.65 -1.84 18.22
C THR A 127 -2.84 -3.36 18.30
N LEU A 128 -2.03 -4.13 17.54
CA LEU A 128 -2.05 -5.60 17.59
C LEU A 128 -1.59 -6.16 18.94
N ALA A 129 -0.67 -5.49 19.62
CA ALA A 129 -0.26 -5.88 20.98
C ALA A 129 -1.38 -5.66 22.03
N GLN A 130 -2.33 -4.79 21.73
CA GLN A 130 -3.49 -4.47 22.60
C GLN A 130 -4.74 -5.27 22.24
N THR A 131 -4.77 -5.94 21.09
CA THR A 131 -5.90 -6.79 20.70
C THR A 131 -5.77 -8.20 21.27
N THR A 132 -6.83 -8.69 21.87
CA THR A 132 -6.91 -10.00 22.56
C THR A 132 -6.72 -11.21 21.64
N SER A 133 -6.84 -11.03 20.32
CA SER A 133 -6.69 -12.12 19.34
C SER A 133 -6.31 -11.58 17.97
N ILE A 134 -5.07 -11.86 17.54
CA ILE A 134 -4.66 -11.60 16.16
C ILE A 134 -4.98 -12.87 15.35
N PRO A 135 -5.83 -12.78 14.31
CA PRO A 135 -6.15 -13.95 13.48
C PRO A 135 -5.00 -14.25 12.49
N ILE A 136 -3.86 -14.74 13.00
CA ILE A 136 -2.62 -14.98 12.23
C ILE A 136 -2.88 -15.84 10.99
N GLY A 137 -3.78 -16.82 11.07
CA GLY A 137 -4.16 -17.67 9.93
C GLY A 137 -5.01 -16.99 8.85
N SER A 138 -5.72 -15.91 9.21
CA SER A 138 -6.69 -15.22 8.34
C SER A 138 -6.13 -14.01 7.61
N ILE A 139 -4.96 -13.53 8.05
CA ILE A 139 -4.36 -12.28 7.57
C ILE A 139 -2.96 -12.56 7.01
N ARG A 140 -2.65 -11.97 5.86
CA ARG A 140 -1.29 -11.82 5.36
C ARG A 140 -0.84 -10.39 5.63
N LYS A 141 -0.02 -10.20 6.66
CA LYS A 141 0.54 -8.88 6.99
C LYS A 141 1.76 -8.60 6.13
N VAL A 142 1.77 -7.44 5.47
CA VAL A 142 2.90 -6.94 4.69
C VAL A 142 3.22 -5.52 5.14
N ARG A 143 4.51 -5.24 5.34
CA ARG A 143 4.95 -3.92 5.75
C ARG A 143 5.36 -3.10 4.54
N MET A 144 4.81 -1.91 4.44
CA MET A 144 5.18 -0.90 3.44
C MET A 144 6.15 0.10 4.06
N PHE A 145 7.28 0.26 3.40
CA PHE A 145 8.32 1.22 3.77
C PHE A 145 8.27 2.47 2.88
N PRO A 146 8.95 3.57 3.23
CA PRO A 146 9.29 4.63 2.28
C PRO A 146 9.96 4.05 1.02
N LEU A 147 10.09 4.83 -0.04
CA LEU A 147 10.80 4.40 -1.24
C LEU A 147 12.23 3.97 -0.87
N ASP A 148 12.64 2.81 -1.38
CA ASP A 148 14.04 2.41 -1.33
C ASP A 148 14.84 3.12 -2.44
N PHE A 149 16.16 2.92 -2.45
CA PHE A 149 17.02 3.57 -3.42
C PHE A 149 16.71 3.18 -4.87
N GLU A 150 16.34 1.95 -5.13
CA GLU A 150 15.93 1.49 -6.47
C GLU A 150 14.63 2.19 -6.93
N GLU A 151 13.62 2.26 -6.06
CA GLU A 151 12.39 2.99 -6.33
C GLU A 151 12.64 4.48 -6.55
N PHE A 152 13.59 5.06 -5.82
CA PHE A 152 14.05 6.44 -6.01
C PHE A 152 14.74 6.64 -7.37
N LEU A 153 15.56 5.69 -7.83
CA LEU A 153 16.16 5.72 -9.16
C LEU A 153 15.11 5.69 -10.26
N TYR A 154 14.08 4.83 -10.13
CA TYR A 154 12.93 4.83 -11.05
C TYR A 154 12.21 6.18 -11.09
N ALA A 155 11.97 6.78 -9.91
CA ALA A 155 11.33 8.09 -9.82
C ALA A 155 12.11 9.19 -10.54
N ASN A 156 13.45 9.08 -10.56
CA ASN A 156 14.36 9.99 -11.25
C ASN A 156 14.63 9.62 -12.72
N GLY A 157 13.86 8.70 -13.30
CA GLY A 157 13.87 8.40 -14.73
C GLY A 157 14.81 7.26 -15.14
N MET A 158 15.42 6.55 -14.20
CA MET A 158 16.17 5.35 -14.54
C MET A 158 15.19 4.24 -14.96
N ASN A 159 15.43 3.62 -16.10
CA ASN A 159 14.59 2.57 -16.63
C ASN A 159 14.94 1.17 -16.07
N GLU A 160 14.06 0.20 -16.31
CA GLU A 160 14.23 -1.18 -15.84
C GLU A 160 15.49 -1.84 -16.40
N PHE A 161 15.84 -1.56 -17.64
CA PHE A 161 17.03 -2.11 -18.27
C PHE A 161 18.30 -1.69 -17.54
N ALA A 162 18.43 -0.40 -17.20
CA ALA A 162 19.57 0.12 -16.46
C ALA A 162 19.65 -0.48 -15.05
N ILE A 163 18.53 -0.58 -14.34
CA ILE A 163 18.47 -1.20 -13.01
C ILE A 163 18.86 -2.68 -13.07
N ALA A 164 18.36 -3.42 -14.06
CA ALA A 164 18.71 -4.84 -14.25
C ALA A 164 20.20 -5.03 -14.57
N ALA A 165 20.77 -4.16 -15.40
CA ALA A 165 22.21 -4.18 -15.70
C ALA A 165 23.08 -3.91 -14.46
N LEU A 166 22.69 -2.91 -13.64
CA LEU A 166 23.37 -2.63 -12.36
C LEU A 166 23.29 -3.82 -11.40
N ARG A 167 22.13 -4.45 -11.29
CA ARG A 167 21.94 -5.63 -10.44
C ARG A 167 22.80 -6.80 -10.91
N LYS A 168 22.85 -7.06 -12.22
CA LYS A 168 23.67 -8.12 -12.80
C LYS A 168 25.16 -7.91 -12.48
N LYS A 169 25.66 -6.68 -12.59
CA LYS A 169 27.06 -6.35 -12.21
C LYS A 169 27.31 -6.57 -10.73
N PHE A 170 26.38 -6.15 -9.88
CA PHE A 170 26.45 -6.38 -8.43
C PHE A 170 26.51 -7.88 -8.09
N GLU A 171 25.63 -8.69 -8.68
CA GLU A 171 25.59 -10.14 -8.48
C GLU A 171 26.88 -10.83 -9.00
N ALA A 172 27.42 -10.36 -10.13
CA ALA A 172 28.68 -10.83 -10.69
C ALA A 172 29.92 -10.29 -9.95
N ARG A 173 29.74 -9.38 -8.97
CA ARG A 173 30.81 -8.68 -8.26
C ARG A 173 31.74 -7.90 -9.21
N GLU A 174 31.20 -7.38 -10.29
CA GLU A 174 31.91 -6.54 -11.25
C GLU A 174 31.82 -5.07 -10.84
N SER A 175 32.93 -4.34 -10.92
CA SER A 175 32.94 -2.90 -10.69
C SER A 175 32.25 -2.14 -11.82
N LEU A 176 31.68 -0.99 -11.48
CA LEU A 176 31.30 0.02 -12.47
C LEU A 176 32.53 0.81 -12.90
N ASP A 177 32.51 1.34 -14.13
CA ASP A 177 33.48 2.36 -14.50
C ASP A 177 33.32 3.63 -13.65
N GLU A 178 34.34 4.48 -13.64
CA GLU A 178 34.41 5.67 -12.78
C GLU A 178 33.21 6.63 -13.02
N ALA A 179 32.86 6.86 -14.29
CA ALA A 179 31.75 7.77 -14.65
C ALA A 179 30.41 7.25 -14.15
N MET A 180 30.13 5.97 -14.36
CA MET A 180 28.88 5.36 -13.91
C MET A 180 28.81 5.25 -12.38
N HIS A 181 29.95 4.91 -11.74
CA HIS A 181 30.06 4.91 -10.28
C HIS A 181 29.78 6.31 -9.70
N GLY A 182 30.40 7.36 -10.25
CA GLY A 182 30.17 8.75 -9.85
C GLY A 182 28.68 9.12 -9.93
N LYS A 183 28.03 8.81 -11.05
CA LYS A 183 26.59 9.06 -11.25
C LYS A 183 25.72 8.34 -10.23
N MET A 184 26.05 7.10 -9.88
CA MET A 184 25.31 6.35 -8.85
C MET A 184 25.53 6.95 -7.46
N MET A 185 26.76 7.35 -7.14
CA MET A 185 27.09 8.00 -5.86
C MET A 185 26.36 9.34 -5.70
N ASP A 186 26.27 10.15 -6.74
CA ASP A 186 25.52 11.41 -6.70
C ASP A 186 24.01 11.16 -6.51
N SER A 187 23.46 10.17 -7.19
CA SER A 187 22.06 9.74 -6.99
C SER A 187 21.83 9.24 -5.57
N PHE A 188 22.78 8.50 -4.99
CA PHE A 188 22.69 7.99 -3.63
C PHE A 188 22.81 9.11 -2.58
N LYS A 189 23.74 10.03 -2.73
CA LYS A 189 23.84 11.23 -1.88
C LYS A 189 22.53 12.03 -1.90
N ARG A 190 21.94 12.20 -3.09
CA ARG A 190 20.67 12.87 -3.25
C ARG A 190 19.53 12.12 -2.54
N TYR A 191 19.48 10.78 -2.65
CA TYR A 191 18.54 9.96 -1.92
C TYR A 191 18.67 10.12 -0.40
N LEU A 192 19.89 10.17 0.13
CA LEU A 192 20.11 10.40 1.56
C LEU A 192 19.60 11.77 2.04
N LEU A 193 19.69 12.79 1.19
CA LEU A 193 19.20 14.14 1.52
C LEU A 193 17.67 14.25 1.41
N VAL A 194 17.07 13.67 0.37
CA VAL A 194 15.62 13.75 0.09
C VAL A 194 14.82 12.77 0.95
N GLY A 195 15.41 11.59 1.22
CA GLY A 195 14.73 10.47 1.84
C GLY A 195 13.78 9.75 0.88
N GLY A 196 13.03 8.79 1.42
CA GLY A 196 12.11 7.93 0.65
C GLY A 196 10.63 8.27 0.80
N LEU A 197 10.24 9.39 1.43
CA LEU A 197 8.83 9.77 1.50
C LEU A 197 8.31 10.19 0.13
N PRO A 198 7.18 9.62 -0.37
CA PRO A 198 6.66 9.92 -1.70
C PRO A 198 6.50 11.40 -2.01
N ALA A 199 6.04 12.20 -1.05
CA ALA A 199 5.88 13.65 -1.21
C ALA A 199 7.22 14.34 -1.46
N ALA A 200 8.25 14.04 -0.66
CA ALA A 200 9.59 14.62 -0.81
C ALA A 200 10.24 14.21 -2.15
N VAL A 201 10.12 12.93 -2.52
CA VAL A 201 10.64 12.43 -3.80
C VAL A 201 9.97 13.12 -4.99
N ASN A 202 8.65 13.28 -4.98
CA ASN A 202 7.93 14.00 -6.04
C ASN A 202 8.41 15.45 -6.19
N ILE A 203 8.53 16.20 -5.09
CA ILE A 203 9.04 17.59 -5.11
C ILE A 203 10.45 17.63 -5.71
N SER A 204 11.34 16.73 -5.26
CA SER A 204 12.70 16.63 -5.78
C SER A 204 12.74 16.33 -7.28
N CYS A 205 11.92 15.40 -7.77
CA CYS A 205 11.84 15.06 -9.20
C CYS A 205 11.33 16.24 -10.05
N HIS A 206 10.34 16.99 -9.55
CA HIS A 206 9.82 18.18 -10.25
C HIS A 206 10.86 19.29 -10.33
N ALA A 207 11.59 19.56 -9.25
CA ALA A 207 12.65 20.58 -9.22
C ALA A 207 13.75 20.24 -10.24
N THR A 208 14.18 18.97 -10.34
CA THR A 208 15.19 18.55 -11.30
C THR A 208 14.74 18.70 -12.75
N ARG A 209 13.48 18.34 -13.05
CA ARG A 209 12.93 18.48 -14.42
C ARG A 209 12.84 19.94 -14.85
N ARG A 210 12.49 20.86 -13.95
CA ARG A 210 12.47 22.30 -14.25
C ARG A 210 13.87 22.81 -14.55
N ALA A 211 14.86 22.52 -13.72
CA ALA A 211 16.24 22.91 -13.94
C ALA A 211 16.83 22.36 -15.26
N SER A 212 16.39 21.17 -15.70
CA SER A 212 16.84 20.58 -16.99
C SER A 212 16.08 21.14 -18.22
N ALA A 213 14.97 21.83 -18.04
CA ALA A 213 14.21 22.45 -19.13
C ALA A 213 14.61 23.92 -19.38
N GLU A 214 15.37 24.51 -18.47
CA GLU A 214 15.88 25.90 -18.53
C GLU A 214 17.30 25.99 -19.07
N LEU A 215 17.95 24.85 -19.38
CA LEU A 215 19.26 24.71 -20.03
C LEU A 215 19.11 24.30 -21.49
#